data_f13fc4b1b8b57dc3a2556842f4691ad4
#
_entry.id   f13fc4b1b8b57dc3a2556842f4691ad4
#
_cell.length_a   1.000
_cell.length_b   1.000
_cell.length_c   1.000
_cell.angle_alpha   90.00
_cell.angle_beta   90.00
_cell.angle_gamma   90.00
#
_symmetry.space_group_name_H-M   'P 1'
#
loop_
_entity.id
_entity.type
_entity.pdbx_description
1 polymer ?
#
loop_
_entity_poly.entity_id
_entity_poly.type
_entity_poly.pdbx_seq_one_letter_code
_entity_poly.pdbx_strand_id
1 'polypeptide(L)' 'MIKFSEKLKQLMKELNISQQTLAQAIGYTQRAVSKWINGQAEPSATAIVRCAQYFNVTTDYLLGLED' A
#
# COMPACT_ATOMS: atom_id res chain seq x y z
N MET A 1 -15.91 -3.56 -0.60
CA MET A 1 -14.54 -4.08 -0.58
C MET A 1 -13.56 -2.97 -0.91
N ILE A 2 -12.45 -2.90 -0.19
CA ILE A 2 -11.44 -1.86 -0.43
C ILE A 2 -10.58 -2.22 -1.63
N LYS A 3 -10.08 -1.20 -2.31
CA LYS A 3 -9.25 -1.39 -3.50
C LYS A 3 -7.77 -1.13 -3.21
N PHE A 4 -7.37 -1.43 -1.99
CA PHE A 4 -6.03 -1.12 -1.53
C PHE A 4 -4.95 -1.80 -2.39
N SER A 5 -5.11 -3.07 -2.70
CA SER A 5 -4.07 -3.79 -3.45
C SER A 5 -3.91 -3.22 -4.87
N GLU A 6 -4.99 -2.84 -5.52
CA GLU A 6 -4.93 -2.24 -6.84
C GLU A 6 -4.25 -0.87 -6.81
N LYS A 7 -4.65 -0.03 -5.86
CA LYS A 7 -4.07 1.32 -5.73
C LYS A 7 -2.60 1.25 -5.35
N LEU A 8 -2.25 0.34 -4.43
CA LEU A 8 -0.87 0.17 -4.01
C LEU A 8 -0.01 -0.28 -5.19
N LYS A 9 -0.46 -1.27 -5.94
CA LYS A 9 0.24 -1.74 -7.12
C LYS A 9 0.50 -0.61 -8.12
N GLN A 10 -0.53 0.18 -8.37
CA GLN A 10 -0.46 1.29 -9.31
C GLN A 10 0.58 2.32 -8.88
N LEU A 11 0.53 2.72 -7.60
CA LEU A 11 1.48 3.71 -7.08
C LEU A 11 2.91 3.20 -7.11
N MET A 12 3.12 1.94 -6.74
CA MET A 12 4.46 1.37 -6.77
C MET A 12 5.01 1.30 -8.19
N LYS A 13 4.16 0.97 -9.16
CA LYS A 13 4.58 0.92 -10.56
C LYS A 13 4.91 2.32 -11.08
N GLU A 14 4.07 3.30 -10.79
CA GLU A 14 4.27 4.68 -11.25
C GLU A 14 5.55 5.27 -10.68
N LEU A 15 5.85 4.98 -9.43
CA LEU A 15 7.02 5.51 -8.73
C LEU A 15 8.22 4.58 -8.81
N ASN A 16 8.06 3.44 -9.45
CA ASN A 16 9.12 2.44 -9.61
C ASN A 16 9.73 2.01 -8.27
N ILE A 17 8.86 1.67 -7.33
CA ILE A 17 9.24 1.29 -5.98
C ILE A 17 9.04 -0.21 -5.79
N SER A 18 10.07 -0.90 -5.26
CA SER A 18 9.98 -2.33 -4.99
C SER A 18 9.23 -2.60 -3.69
N GLN A 19 8.75 -3.83 -3.55
CA GLN A 19 8.08 -4.26 -2.31
C GLN A 19 9.01 -4.14 -1.11
N GLN A 20 10.28 -4.48 -1.28
CA GLN A 20 11.26 -4.39 -0.21
C GLN A 20 11.47 -2.94 0.23
N THR A 21 11.60 -2.03 -0.73
CA THR A 21 11.78 -0.62 -0.44
C THR A 21 10.58 -0.08 0.34
N LEU A 22 9.37 -0.40 -0.11
CA LEU A 22 8.17 0.04 0.60
C LEU A 22 8.12 -0.53 2.01
N ALA A 23 8.36 -1.83 2.14
CA ALA A 23 8.31 -2.50 3.44
C ALA A 23 9.28 -1.84 4.44
N GLN A 24 10.50 -1.57 4.01
CA GLN A 24 11.49 -0.91 4.87
C GLN A 24 11.04 0.49 5.27
N ALA A 25 10.46 1.22 4.33
CA ALA A 25 10.05 2.60 4.58
C ALA A 25 8.91 2.69 5.59
N ILE A 26 7.98 1.74 5.58
CA ILE A 26 6.80 1.78 6.44
C ILE A 26 6.93 0.88 7.68
N GLY A 27 8.05 0.18 7.83
CA GLY A 27 8.29 -0.65 9.02
C GLY A 27 7.57 -1.98 9.02
N TYR A 28 7.33 -2.55 7.85
CA TYR A 28 6.71 -3.86 7.68
C TYR A 28 7.66 -4.80 6.95
N THR A 29 7.28 -6.07 6.86
CA THR A 29 8.07 -7.05 6.12
C THR A 29 7.67 -7.04 4.64
N GLN A 30 8.61 -7.45 3.77
CA GLN A 30 8.30 -7.62 2.36
C GLN A 30 7.17 -8.63 2.17
N ARG A 31 7.14 -9.67 3.01
CA ARG A 31 6.10 -10.69 2.96
C ARG A 31 4.71 -10.09 3.19
N ALA A 32 4.60 -9.16 4.14
CA ALA A 32 3.33 -8.48 4.41
C ALA A 32 2.90 -7.67 3.20
N VAL A 33 3.82 -6.89 2.63
CA VAL A 33 3.52 -6.08 1.44
C VAL A 33 3.08 -6.98 0.28
N SER A 34 3.77 -8.09 0.08
CA SER A 34 3.43 -9.04 -0.98
C SER A 34 2.01 -9.59 -0.81
N LYS A 35 1.62 -9.91 0.41
CA LYS A 35 0.27 -10.41 0.68
C LYS A 35 -0.80 -9.36 0.38
N TRP A 36 -0.53 -8.09 0.71
CA TRP A 36 -1.46 -7.02 0.39
C TRP A 36 -1.62 -6.87 -1.13
N ILE A 37 -0.52 -6.90 -1.87
CA ILE A 37 -0.52 -6.73 -3.32
C ILE A 37 -1.27 -7.88 -4.00
N ASN A 38 -1.11 -9.09 -3.49
CA ASN A 38 -1.75 -10.27 -4.06
C ASN A 38 -3.18 -10.50 -3.57
N GLY A 39 -3.67 -9.62 -2.70
CA GLY A 39 -5.03 -9.76 -2.17
C GLY A 39 -5.19 -10.89 -1.17
N GLN A 40 -4.09 -11.42 -0.63
CA GLN A 40 -4.11 -12.52 0.32
C GLN A 40 -4.38 -12.08 1.74
N ALA A 41 -4.12 -10.82 2.04
CA ALA A 41 -4.36 -10.24 3.36
C ALA A 41 -4.70 -8.77 3.21
N GLU A 42 -5.53 -8.27 4.09
CA GLU A 42 -5.83 -6.84 4.14
C GLU A 42 -4.84 -6.16 5.09
N PRO A 43 -4.43 -4.93 4.77
CA PRO A 43 -3.55 -4.19 5.65
C PRO A 43 -4.30 -3.71 6.89
N SER A 44 -3.57 -3.53 7.99
CA SER A 44 -4.13 -2.90 9.18
C SER A 44 -4.36 -1.42 8.92
N ALA A 45 -5.14 -0.77 9.79
CA ALA A 45 -5.35 0.67 9.69
C ALA A 45 -4.01 1.42 9.75
N THR A 46 -3.10 0.98 10.63
CA THR A 46 -1.77 1.58 10.75
C THR A 46 -1.00 1.46 9.45
N ALA A 47 -1.05 0.29 8.81
CA ALA A 47 -0.36 0.08 7.54
C ALA A 47 -0.90 1.01 6.46
N ILE A 48 -2.22 1.18 6.39
CA ILE A 48 -2.85 2.06 5.41
C ILE A 48 -2.39 3.51 5.61
N VAL A 49 -2.37 3.97 6.87
CA VAL A 49 -1.93 5.34 7.18
C VAL A 49 -0.47 5.53 6.78
N ARG A 50 0.38 4.57 7.12
CA ARG A 50 1.81 4.67 6.79
C ARG A 50 2.06 4.68 5.29
N CYS A 51 1.34 3.85 4.54
CA CYS A 51 1.44 3.87 3.09
C CYS A 51 0.99 5.21 2.51
N ALA A 52 -0.12 5.75 3.02
CA ALA A 52 -0.63 7.03 2.56
C ALA A 52 0.40 8.15 2.79
N GLN A 53 1.03 8.14 3.95
CA GLN A 53 2.07 9.12 4.28
C GLN A 53 3.28 8.97 3.36
N TYR A 54 3.69 7.74 3.13
CA TYR A 54 4.84 7.47 2.28
C TYR A 54 4.62 7.96 0.84
N PHE A 55 3.44 7.67 0.30
CA PHE A 55 3.13 8.06 -1.08
C PHE A 55 2.57 9.48 -1.18
N ASN A 56 2.35 10.15 -0.05
CA ASN A 56 1.78 11.50 0.01
C ASN A 56 0.40 11.54 -0.67
N VAL A 57 -0.43 10.58 -0.33
CA VAL A 57 -1.82 10.50 -0.78
C VAL A 57 -2.71 10.34 0.44
N THR A 58 -4.02 10.46 0.25
CA THR A 58 -4.96 10.26 1.36
C THR A 58 -5.21 8.78 1.58
N THR A 59 -5.65 8.41 2.78
CA THR A 59 -6.10 7.04 3.04
C THR A 59 -7.31 6.69 2.19
N ASP A 60 -8.20 7.65 1.96
CA ASP A 60 -9.37 7.44 1.11
C ASP A 60 -8.96 7.05 -0.32
N TYR A 61 -7.92 7.69 -0.85
CA TYR A 61 -7.41 7.35 -2.17
C TYR A 61 -6.95 5.89 -2.21
N LEU A 62 -6.17 5.47 -1.19
CA LEU A 62 -5.68 4.09 -1.12
C LEU A 62 -6.80 3.08 -0.97
N LEU A 63 -7.88 3.46 -0.32
CA LEU A 63 -9.02 2.55 -0.11
C LEU A 63 -9.98 2.56 -1.29
N GLY A 64 -9.74 3.40 -2.29
CA GLY A 64 -10.60 3.49 -3.45
C GLY A 64 -11.88 4.28 -3.21
N LEU A 65 -11.89 5.12 -2.18
CA LEU A 65 -13.05 5.94 -1.82
C LEU A 65 -13.04 7.31 -2.47
N GLU A 66 -11.93 7.67 -3.11
CA GLU A 66 -11.83 8.92 -3.89
C GLU A 66 -10.95 8.68 -5.11
N ASP A 67 -11.09 9.55 -6.10
CA ASP A 67 -10.30 9.46 -7.34
C ASP A 67 -8.94 10.12 -7.23
#